data_43b880479f9be98c447f0b663b9878e6
#
_entry.id   43b880479f9be98c447f0b663b9878e6
#
_cell.length_a   1.000
_cell.length_b   1.000
_cell.length_c   1.000
_cell.angle_alpha   90.00
_cell.angle_beta   90.00
_cell.angle_gamma   90.00
#
_symmetry.space_group_name_H-M   'P 1'
#
loop_
_entity.id
_entity.type
_entity.pdbx_description
1 polymer ?
#
loop_
_entity_poly.entity_id
_entity_poly.type
_entity_poly.pdbx_seq_one_letter_code
_entity_poly.pdbx_strand_id
1 'polypeptide(L)'
;MTTVAIVYHSGYGHTQAIAEAVAAGTQGVPGVRTILVPTSETEAREAELDAADAIVFGSPTYMGGVSADFAKFKDWTSKRWMEGAWRNKLAAGFTASASWNGDKHNTLYQLLTLALQHGMVWVGLGLPPGYNHSKGSAEDLNRLGASVGAMAQANADQGVEGIAASDFRTMEALGKRVAESAGRWREQPLAQAA
;
A
#
# COMPACT_ATOMS: atom_id res chain seq x y z
N MET A 1 -16.67 -0.52 -13.23
CA MET A 1 -16.34 -0.77 -11.80
C MET A 1 -14.83 -0.64 -11.67
N THR A 2 -14.36 0.16 -10.73
CA THR A 2 -12.93 0.36 -10.46
C THR A 2 -12.39 -0.80 -9.63
N THR A 3 -11.23 -1.35 -9.97
CA THR A 3 -10.62 -2.46 -9.23
C THR A 3 -9.31 -2.02 -8.59
N VAL A 4 -9.20 -2.22 -7.27
CA VAL A 4 -7.98 -1.96 -6.50
C VAL A 4 -7.43 -3.30 -5.99
N ALA A 5 -6.22 -3.64 -6.39
CA ALA A 5 -5.48 -4.80 -5.88
C ALA A 5 -4.57 -4.37 -4.72
N ILE A 6 -4.49 -5.17 -3.68
CA ILE A 6 -3.58 -4.97 -2.56
C ILE A 6 -2.66 -6.19 -2.51
N VAL A 7 -1.41 -5.99 -2.94
CA VAL A 7 -0.39 -7.05 -2.96
C VAL A 7 0.49 -6.90 -1.73
N TYR A 8 0.60 -7.95 -0.93
CA TYR A 8 1.36 -7.87 0.32
C TYR A 8 2.08 -9.16 0.67
N HIS A 9 3.18 -9.02 1.41
CA HIS A 9 3.79 -10.11 2.17
C HIS A 9 3.60 -9.88 3.67
N SER A 10 3.38 -10.95 4.41
CA SER A 10 3.29 -10.93 5.88
C SER A 10 3.97 -12.15 6.48
N GLY A 11 5.03 -11.94 7.28
CA GLY A 11 5.73 -13.05 7.96
C GLY A 11 5.08 -13.44 9.29
N TYR A 12 4.51 -12.48 10.02
CA TYR A 12 4.00 -12.68 11.39
C TYR A 12 2.55 -12.18 11.57
N GLY A 13 1.82 -11.91 10.50
CA GLY A 13 0.43 -11.47 10.55
C GLY A 13 0.21 -9.96 10.59
N HIS A 14 1.15 -9.16 11.08
CA HIS A 14 0.98 -7.70 11.21
C HIS A 14 0.69 -7.02 9.87
N THR A 15 1.48 -7.32 8.84
CA THR A 15 1.29 -6.72 7.50
C THR A 15 -0.02 -7.19 6.86
N GLN A 16 -0.45 -8.43 7.12
CA GLN A 16 -1.75 -8.92 6.66
C GLN A 16 -2.88 -8.10 7.29
N ALA A 17 -2.86 -7.93 8.63
CA ALA A 17 -3.91 -7.18 9.32
C ALA A 17 -4.03 -5.75 8.82
N ILE A 18 -2.91 -5.05 8.56
CA ILE A 18 -2.95 -3.70 7.99
C ILE A 18 -3.31 -3.70 6.49
N ALA A 19 -3.04 -4.76 5.74
CA ALA A 19 -3.54 -4.92 4.36
C ALA A 19 -5.07 -5.06 4.33
N GLU A 20 -5.63 -5.79 5.31
CA GLU A 20 -7.09 -5.91 5.50
C GLU A 20 -7.71 -4.55 5.86
N ALA A 21 -7.04 -3.71 6.65
CA ALA A 21 -7.50 -2.34 6.92
C ALA A 21 -7.46 -1.46 5.66
N VAL A 22 -6.41 -1.56 4.83
CA VAL A 22 -6.38 -0.88 3.52
C VAL A 22 -7.56 -1.36 2.68
N ALA A 23 -7.84 -2.68 2.66
CA ALA A 23 -8.98 -3.24 1.93
C ALA A 23 -10.32 -2.71 2.44
N ALA A 24 -10.51 -2.60 3.76
CA ALA A 24 -11.71 -2.01 4.35
C ALA A 24 -11.90 -0.56 3.87
N GLY A 25 -10.83 0.23 3.82
CA GLY A 25 -10.87 1.58 3.28
C GLY A 25 -11.29 1.64 1.81
N THR A 26 -10.78 0.73 0.96
CA THR A 26 -11.17 0.67 -0.46
C THR A 26 -12.62 0.22 -0.64
N GLN A 27 -13.08 -0.77 0.13
CA GLN A 27 -14.45 -1.30 0.10
C GLN A 27 -15.49 -0.28 0.54
N GLY A 28 -15.10 0.68 1.39
CA GLY A 28 -15.95 1.79 1.80
C GLY A 28 -16.27 2.78 0.67
N VAL A 29 -15.66 2.67 -0.51
CA VAL A 29 -15.91 3.56 -1.66
C VAL A 29 -16.87 2.87 -2.64
N PRO A 30 -18.05 3.46 -2.93
CA PRO A 30 -19.01 2.87 -3.85
C PRO A 30 -18.43 2.61 -5.25
N GLY A 31 -18.78 1.49 -5.87
CA GLY A 31 -18.34 1.14 -7.22
C GLY A 31 -16.91 0.61 -7.33
N VAL A 32 -16.26 0.34 -6.20
CA VAL A 32 -14.91 -0.22 -6.13
C VAL A 32 -14.94 -1.71 -5.78
N ARG A 33 -14.23 -2.51 -6.56
CA ARG A 33 -13.89 -3.91 -6.27
C ARG A 33 -12.51 -3.97 -5.65
N THR A 34 -12.38 -4.62 -4.51
CA THR A 34 -11.11 -4.81 -3.80
C THR A 34 -10.66 -6.27 -3.90
N ILE A 35 -9.39 -6.48 -4.18
CA ILE A 35 -8.77 -7.81 -4.14
C ILE A 35 -7.51 -7.77 -3.28
N LEU A 36 -7.41 -8.72 -2.33
CA LEU A 36 -6.21 -8.96 -1.53
C LEU A 36 -5.42 -10.11 -2.15
N VAL A 37 -4.12 -9.91 -2.36
CA VAL A 37 -3.24 -10.89 -3.01
C VAL A 37 -1.95 -11.03 -2.20
N PRO A 38 -1.82 -12.07 -1.38
CA PRO A 38 -0.52 -12.40 -0.80
C PRO A 38 0.52 -12.62 -1.90
N THR A 39 1.77 -12.25 -1.68
CA THR A 39 2.85 -12.42 -2.68
C THR A 39 3.02 -13.88 -3.12
N SER A 40 2.64 -14.84 -2.30
CA SER A 40 2.64 -16.27 -2.62
C SER A 40 1.58 -16.69 -3.66
N GLU A 41 0.58 -15.85 -3.90
CA GLU A 41 -0.53 -16.13 -4.83
C GLU A 41 -0.46 -15.31 -6.12
N THR A 42 0.54 -14.45 -6.27
CA THR A 42 0.60 -13.48 -7.38
C THR A 42 0.66 -14.17 -8.75
N GLU A 43 1.36 -15.30 -8.86
CA GLU A 43 1.45 -16.07 -10.11
C GLU A 43 0.08 -16.64 -10.52
N ALA A 44 -0.66 -17.21 -9.59
CA ALA A 44 -2.00 -17.76 -9.85
C ALA A 44 -3.05 -16.66 -10.14
N ARG A 45 -2.80 -15.44 -9.67
CA ARG A 45 -3.72 -14.30 -9.79
C ARG A 45 -3.20 -13.18 -10.70
N GLU A 46 -2.27 -13.52 -11.57
CA GLU A 46 -1.63 -12.61 -12.51
C GLU A 46 -2.64 -11.75 -13.30
N ALA A 47 -3.63 -12.39 -13.90
CA ALA A 47 -4.65 -11.70 -14.70
C ALA A 47 -5.48 -10.69 -13.89
N GLU A 48 -5.72 -10.94 -12.59
CA GLU A 48 -6.42 -9.99 -11.73
C GLU A 48 -5.56 -8.75 -11.45
N LEU A 49 -4.25 -8.92 -11.25
CA LEU A 49 -3.32 -7.81 -11.06
C LEU A 49 -3.17 -6.97 -12.34
N ASP A 50 -3.07 -7.65 -13.49
CA ASP A 50 -2.94 -6.97 -14.78
C ASP A 50 -4.24 -6.23 -15.17
N ALA A 51 -5.39 -6.68 -14.71
CA ALA A 51 -6.68 -6.00 -14.92
C ALA A 51 -7.00 -4.89 -13.91
N ALA A 52 -6.27 -4.77 -12.79
CA ALA A 52 -6.54 -3.77 -11.77
C ALA A 52 -6.25 -2.34 -12.26
N ASP A 53 -7.04 -1.36 -11.82
CA ASP A 53 -6.84 0.08 -12.10
C ASP A 53 -5.79 0.69 -11.15
N ALA A 54 -5.64 0.11 -9.96
CA ALA A 54 -4.65 0.51 -8.96
C ALA A 54 -4.07 -0.71 -8.24
N ILE A 55 -2.79 -0.63 -7.85
CA ILE A 55 -2.11 -1.66 -7.04
C ILE A 55 -1.49 -1.01 -5.81
N VAL A 56 -1.89 -1.45 -4.62
CA VAL A 56 -1.29 -1.02 -3.35
C VAL A 56 -0.31 -2.10 -2.90
N PHE A 57 0.93 -1.70 -2.67
CA PHE A 57 2.01 -2.60 -2.27
C PHE A 57 2.22 -2.58 -0.75
N GLY A 58 2.30 -3.76 -0.12
CA GLY A 58 2.52 -3.91 1.32
C GLY A 58 3.66 -4.87 1.65
N SER A 59 4.62 -4.42 2.43
CA SER A 59 5.70 -5.27 2.93
C SER A 59 6.02 -4.92 4.38
N PRO A 60 6.34 -5.89 5.25
CA PRO A 60 6.99 -5.55 6.51
C PRO A 60 8.36 -4.95 6.23
N THR A 61 8.84 -4.09 7.13
CA THR A 61 10.23 -3.62 7.08
C THR A 61 11.11 -4.61 7.86
N TYR A 62 11.91 -5.39 7.13
CA TYR A 62 12.91 -6.30 7.69
C TYR A 62 14.31 -5.82 7.32
N MET A 63 15.19 -5.68 8.32
CA MET A 63 16.56 -5.18 8.14
C MET A 63 16.62 -3.90 7.29
N GLY A 64 15.66 -2.98 7.54
CA GLY A 64 15.61 -1.66 6.91
C GLY A 64 15.02 -1.62 5.49
N GLY A 65 14.43 -2.70 4.97
CA GLY A 65 13.89 -2.74 3.62
C GLY A 65 12.69 -3.68 3.47
N VAL A 66 12.24 -3.90 2.24
CA VAL A 66 11.20 -4.89 1.95
C VAL A 66 11.68 -6.29 2.32
N SER A 67 10.75 -7.16 2.72
CA SER A 67 11.07 -8.57 3.02
C SER A 67 11.58 -9.33 1.79
N ALA A 68 12.31 -10.42 2.02
CA ALA A 68 12.83 -11.26 0.95
C ALA A 68 11.73 -11.80 0.02
N ASP A 69 10.58 -12.19 0.56
CA ASP A 69 9.46 -12.69 -0.24
C ASP A 69 8.78 -11.58 -1.05
N PHE A 70 8.75 -10.34 -0.54
CA PHE A 70 8.33 -9.21 -1.35
C PHE A 70 9.38 -8.88 -2.43
N ALA A 71 10.67 -9.05 -2.15
CA ALA A 71 11.73 -8.88 -3.16
C ALA A 71 11.60 -9.91 -4.30
N LYS A 72 11.27 -11.18 -3.98
CA LYS A 72 10.96 -12.20 -5.01
C LYS A 72 9.76 -11.79 -5.88
N PHE A 73 8.71 -11.23 -5.26
CA PHE A 73 7.59 -10.67 -6.01
C PHE A 73 8.04 -9.55 -6.96
N LYS A 74 8.92 -8.64 -6.51
CA LYS A 74 9.48 -7.59 -7.39
C LYS A 74 10.18 -8.21 -8.62
N ASP A 75 11.00 -9.22 -8.43
CA ASP A 75 11.70 -9.90 -9.54
C ASP A 75 10.70 -10.58 -10.49
N TRP A 76 9.65 -11.20 -9.95
CA TRP A 76 8.58 -11.81 -10.74
C TRP A 76 7.86 -10.78 -11.63
N THR A 77 7.76 -9.51 -11.24
CA THR A 77 7.12 -8.47 -12.05
C THR A 77 7.91 -8.08 -13.31
N SER A 78 9.13 -8.57 -13.51
CA SER A 78 10.01 -8.17 -14.63
C SER A 78 9.37 -8.35 -16.00
N LYS A 79 8.62 -9.44 -16.21
CA LYS A 79 7.90 -9.67 -17.47
C LYS A 79 6.86 -8.56 -17.73
N ARG A 80 6.08 -8.18 -16.72
CA ARG A 80 5.08 -7.11 -16.78
C ARG A 80 5.72 -5.76 -17.05
N TRP A 81 6.90 -5.54 -16.48
CA TRP A 81 7.68 -4.34 -16.77
C TRP A 81 8.06 -4.27 -18.26
N MET A 82 8.58 -5.34 -18.84
CA MET A 82 8.93 -5.38 -20.27
C MET A 82 7.71 -5.16 -21.20
N GLU A 83 6.57 -5.68 -20.80
CA GLU A 83 5.31 -5.56 -21.56
C GLU A 83 4.59 -4.22 -21.31
N GLY A 84 5.02 -3.45 -20.31
CA GLY A 84 4.35 -2.21 -19.90
C GLY A 84 2.94 -2.42 -19.33
N ALA A 85 2.64 -3.64 -18.82
CA ALA A 85 1.30 -4.05 -18.40
C ALA A 85 0.70 -3.20 -17.27
N TRP A 86 1.55 -2.59 -16.43
CA TRP A 86 1.11 -1.75 -15.31
C TRP A 86 1.30 -0.25 -15.56
N ARG A 87 1.72 0.13 -16.75
CA ARG A 87 1.91 1.54 -17.12
C ARG A 87 0.62 2.35 -16.93
N ASN A 88 0.75 3.53 -16.31
CA ASN A 88 -0.34 4.45 -16.00
C ASN A 88 -1.38 3.95 -14.98
N LYS A 89 -1.22 2.76 -14.39
CA LYS A 89 -2.02 2.39 -13.21
C LYS A 89 -1.63 3.25 -12.01
N LEU A 90 -2.56 3.43 -11.07
CA LEU A 90 -2.21 4.06 -9.80
C LEU A 90 -1.49 3.07 -8.89
N ALA A 91 -0.58 3.57 -8.06
CA ALA A 91 0.11 2.79 -7.04
C ALA A 91 0.16 3.55 -5.71
N ALA A 92 0.21 2.81 -4.60
CA ALA A 92 0.47 3.32 -3.26
C ALA A 92 1.23 2.25 -2.45
N GLY A 93 1.64 2.58 -1.23
CA GLY A 93 2.33 1.60 -0.40
C GLY A 93 2.12 1.79 1.09
N PHE A 94 2.30 0.67 1.81
CA PHE A 94 2.26 0.65 3.27
C PHE A 94 3.28 -0.35 3.83
N THR A 95 3.67 -0.12 5.09
CA THR A 95 4.62 -0.98 5.79
C THR A 95 4.40 -0.97 7.29
N ALA A 96 4.98 -1.96 7.98
CA ALA A 96 5.05 -2.02 9.43
C ALA A 96 6.44 -2.44 9.90
N SER A 97 6.83 -2.02 11.10
CA SER A 97 7.99 -2.50 11.83
C SER A 97 7.78 -2.39 13.33
N ALA A 98 8.60 -3.07 14.13
CA ALA A 98 8.53 -3.03 15.59
C ALA A 98 9.01 -1.69 16.15
N SER A 99 10.05 -1.12 15.61
CA SER A 99 10.58 0.17 16.07
C SER A 99 9.78 1.34 15.55
N TRP A 100 9.73 2.45 16.30
CA TRP A 100 9.03 3.67 15.90
C TRP A 100 9.50 4.21 14.53
N ASN A 101 10.80 4.35 14.35
CA ASN A 101 11.37 4.68 13.04
C ASN A 101 11.51 3.40 12.20
N GLY A 102 12.39 2.48 12.62
CA GLY A 102 12.61 1.15 12.03
C GLY A 102 12.96 1.18 10.55
N ASP A 103 13.44 2.31 10.03
CA ASP A 103 13.74 2.54 8.60
C ASP A 103 12.55 2.26 7.66
N LYS A 104 11.32 2.34 8.19
CA LYS A 104 10.08 2.15 7.42
C LYS A 104 10.02 3.00 6.17
N HIS A 105 10.60 4.20 6.23
CA HIS A 105 10.65 5.11 5.08
C HIS A 105 11.40 4.49 3.90
N ASN A 106 12.52 3.79 4.16
CA ASN A 106 13.27 3.11 3.11
C ASN A 106 12.45 2.00 2.43
N THR A 107 11.65 1.25 3.21
CA THR A 107 10.70 0.29 2.63
C THR A 107 9.71 0.97 1.69
N LEU A 108 9.08 2.07 2.12
CA LEU A 108 8.16 2.84 1.27
C LEU A 108 8.83 3.36 0.00
N TYR A 109 10.09 3.80 0.07
CA TYR A 109 10.85 4.21 -1.12
C TYR A 109 11.13 3.05 -2.08
N GLN A 110 11.37 1.85 -1.57
CA GLN A 110 11.53 0.67 -2.43
C GLN A 110 10.23 0.30 -3.14
N LEU A 111 9.07 0.44 -2.46
CA LEU A 111 7.74 0.24 -3.07
C LEU A 111 7.45 1.31 -4.12
N LEU A 112 7.74 2.58 -3.81
CA LEU A 112 7.64 3.70 -4.75
C LEU A 112 8.51 3.47 -5.98
N THR A 113 9.77 3.07 -5.79
CA THR A 113 10.70 2.81 -6.90
C THR A 113 10.18 1.70 -7.80
N LEU A 114 9.65 0.60 -7.23
CA LEU A 114 9.00 -0.47 -8.00
C LEU A 114 7.87 0.10 -8.88
N ALA A 115 6.97 0.87 -8.30
CA ALA A 115 5.86 1.48 -9.03
C ALA A 115 6.35 2.38 -10.18
N LEU A 116 7.35 3.24 -9.92
CA LEU A 116 7.91 4.14 -10.93
C LEU A 116 8.65 3.38 -12.04
N GLN A 117 9.33 2.29 -11.75
CA GLN A 117 9.92 1.39 -12.75
C GLN A 117 8.84 0.86 -13.71
N HIS A 118 7.67 0.51 -13.21
CA HIS A 118 6.52 0.10 -14.02
C HIS A 118 5.79 1.24 -14.75
N GLY A 119 6.22 2.50 -14.59
CA GLY A 119 5.54 3.66 -15.16
C GLY A 119 4.19 3.95 -14.52
N MET A 120 4.00 3.52 -13.27
CA MET A 120 2.78 3.79 -12.49
C MET A 120 2.78 5.20 -11.91
N VAL A 121 1.61 5.70 -11.53
CA VAL A 121 1.43 7.00 -10.85
C VAL A 121 1.24 6.77 -9.36
N TRP A 122 2.15 7.32 -8.55
CA TRP A 122 2.13 7.12 -7.11
C TRP A 122 1.14 8.03 -6.38
N VAL A 123 0.34 7.44 -5.51
CA VAL A 123 -0.60 8.12 -4.61
C VAL A 123 -0.02 8.08 -3.20
N GLY A 124 0.44 9.21 -2.69
CA GLY A 124 0.89 9.34 -1.31
C GLY A 124 -0.26 9.31 -0.31
N LEU A 125 0.06 9.23 0.99
CA LEU A 125 -0.94 9.10 2.06
C LEU A 125 -1.93 10.27 2.12
N GLY A 126 -1.47 11.51 1.90
CA GLY A 126 -2.33 12.69 1.84
C GLY A 126 -2.93 13.13 3.18
N LEU A 127 -2.48 12.58 4.29
CA LEU A 127 -2.82 13.02 5.63
C LEU A 127 -1.69 13.90 6.20
N PRO A 128 -2.02 14.98 6.95
CA PRO A 128 -1.02 15.68 7.74
C PRO A 128 -0.44 14.73 8.80
N PRO A 129 0.79 14.98 9.27
CA PRO A 129 1.34 14.21 10.38
C PRO A 129 0.52 14.46 11.66
N GLY A 130 0.06 13.39 12.28
CA GLY A 130 -0.55 13.43 13.61
C GLY A 130 0.48 13.37 14.72
N TYR A 131 0.07 13.60 15.99
CA TYR A 131 0.91 13.50 17.18
C TYR A 131 2.22 14.32 17.09
N ASN A 132 2.17 15.46 16.40
CA ASN A 132 3.33 16.33 16.15
C ASN A 132 3.27 17.68 16.87
N HIS A 133 2.36 17.85 17.82
CA HIS A 133 2.21 19.04 18.65
C HIS A 133 1.75 18.70 20.05
N SER A 134 1.86 19.64 21.00
CA SER A 134 1.62 19.42 22.43
C SER A 134 0.20 18.97 22.81
N LYS A 135 -0.77 19.13 21.90
CA LYS A 135 -2.17 18.69 22.06
C LYS A 135 -2.49 17.44 21.23
N GLY A 136 -1.51 16.89 20.51
CA GLY A 136 -1.65 15.65 19.76
C GLY A 136 -1.64 14.43 20.66
N SER A 137 -2.06 13.30 20.14
CA SER A 137 -2.12 12.04 20.86
C SER A 137 -1.70 10.86 19.98
N ALA A 138 -1.39 9.72 20.62
CA ALA A 138 -1.12 8.47 19.91
C ALA A 138 -2.33 7.95 19.12
N GLU A 139 -3.53 8.51 19.35
CA GLU A 139 -4.75 8.18 18.64
C GLU A 139 -4.96 9.00 17.35
N ASP A 140 -4.09 9.95 17.07
CA ASP A 140 -4.19 10.75 15.85
C ASP A 140 -3.90 9.90 14.62
N LEU A 141 -4.58 10.19 13.51
CA LEU A 141 -4.24 9.60 12.22
C LEU A 141 -2.83 10.01 11.81
N ASN A 142 -2.14 9.10 11.12
CA ASN A 142 -0.77 9.32 10.67
C ASN A 142 0.18 9.74 11.82
N ARG A 143 0.01 9.14 13.00
CA ARG A 143 0.83 9.42 14.19
C ARG A 143 2.33 9.18 13.98
N LEU A 144 2.71 8.39 12.96
CA LEU A 144 4.10 8.13 12.59
C LEU A 144 4.65 9.15 11.56
N GLY A 145 3.81 10.09 11.08
CA GLY A 145 4.23 11.23 10.28
C GLY A 145 4.69 10.91 8.86
N ALA A 146 4.19 9.83 8.26
CA ALA A 146 4.55 9.44 6.90
C ALA A 146 3.76 10.22 5.84
N SER A 147 4.38 10.48 4.68
CA SER A 147 3.71 11.12 3.53
C SER A 147 3.79 10.28 2.25
N VAL A 148 4.88 9.53 2.05
CA VAL A 148 5.06 8.68 0.87
C VAL A 148 4.03 7.55 0.83
N GLY A 149 3.69 6.96 1.98
CA GLY A 149 2.70 5.91 2.13
C GLY A 149 2.30 5.78 3.60
N ALA A 150 1.55 4.75 3.97
CA ALA A 150 1.13 4.54 5.36
C ALA A 150 2.13 3.65 6.12
N MET A 151 2.34 3.98 7.39
CA MET A 151 3.18 3.22 8.32
C MET A 151 2.38 2.75 9.52
N ALA A 152 2.70 1.55 10.02
CA ALA A 152 2.24 1.05 11.32
C ALA A 152 3.43 0.64 12.20
N GLN A 153 3.22 0.66 13.51
CA GLN A 153 4.16 0.13 14.48
C GLN A 153 3.48 -0.97 15.29
N ALA A 154 4.15 -2.10 15.44
CA ALA A 154 3.71 -3.20 16.29
C ALA A 154 4.90 -3.75 17.09
N ASN A 155 4.76 -3.93 18.38
CA ASN A 155 5.82 -4.48 19.21
C ASN A 155 6.22 -5.89 18.74
N ALA A 156 7.50 -6.22 18.82
CA ALA A 156 8.06 -7.46 18.26
C ALA A 156 7.57 -8.73 19.01
N ASP A 157 7.15 -8.58 20.25
CA ASP A 157 6.70 -9.63 21.16
C ASP A 157 5.17 -9.72 21.29
N GLN A 158 4.44 -8.97 20.45
CA GLN A 158 2.99 -8.95 20.41
C GLN A 158 2.47 -9.38 19.03
N GLY A 159 1.26 -9.89 18.98
CA GLY A 159 0.54 -10.15 17.74
C GLY A 159 -0.11 -8.88 17.16
N VAL A 160 -1.18 -9.06 16.42
CA VAL A 160 -1.93 -7.98 15.77
C VAL A 160 -2.49 -6.96 16.78
N GLU A 161 -2.78 -7.41 18.00
CA GLU A 161 -3.23 -6.58 19.11
C GLU A 161 -2.21 -5.51 19.54
N GLY A 162 -0.95 -5.68 19.18
CA GLY A 162 0.12 -4.69 19.40
C GLY A 162 0.09 -3.50 18.43
N ILE A 163 -0.75 -3.55 17.39
CA ILE A 163 -0.92 -2.44 16.45
C ILE A 163 -1.95 -1.45 17.00
N ALA A 164 -1.60 -0.16 17.06
CA ALA A 164 -2.52 0.86 17.54
C ALA A 164 -3.73 1.04 16.61
N ALA A 165 -4.90 1.32 17.19
CA ALA A 165 -6.13 1.58 16.42
C ALA A 165 -5.97 2.75 15.44
N SER A 166 -5.17 3.76 15.79
CA SER A 166 -4.84 4.89 14.91
C SER A 166 -4.06 4.47 13.65
N ASP A 167 -3.21 3.45 13.74
CA ASP A 167 -2.48 2.93 12.59
C ASP A 167 -3.44 2.19 11.64
N PHE A 168 -4.37 1.39 12.15
CA PHE A 168 -5.43 0.77 11.32
C PHE A 168 -6.27 1.82 10.60
N ARG A 169 -6.75 2.86 11.31
CA ARG A 169 -7.51 3.96 10.69
C ARG A 169 -6.68 4.72 9.64
N THR A 170 -5.37 4.82 9.82
CA THR A 170 -4.46 5.42 8.84
C THR A 170 -4.37 4.56 7.56
N MET A 171 -4.35 3.23 7.71
CA MET A 171 -4.40 2.30 6.57
C MET A 171 -5.73 2.37 5.82
N GLU A 172 -6.86 2.43 6.54
CA GLU A 172 -8.18 2.63 5.95
C GLU A 172 -8.24 3.94 5.14
N ALA A 173 -7.69 5.03 5.70
CA ALA A 173 -7.61 6.31 5.00
C ALA A 173 -6.78 6.23 3.71
N LEU A 174 -5.65 5.51 3.72
CA LEU A 174 -4.88 5.24 2.50
C LEU A 174 -5.71 4.48 1.47
N GLY A 175 -6.36 3.40 1.88
CA GLY A 175 -7.21 2.57 1.00
C GLY A 175 -8.32 3.38 0.35
N LYS A 176 -9.06 4.16 1.15
CA LYS A 176 -10.10 5.07 0.67
C LYS A 176 -9.55 6.07 -0.35
N ARG A 177 -8.43 6.73 -0.04
CA ARG A 177 -7.79 7.70 -0.93
C ARG A 177 -7.40 7.09 -2.27
N VAL A 178 -6.80 5.90 -2.27
CA VAL A 178 -6.42 5.20 -3.50
C VAL A 178 -7.65 4.86 -4.34
N ALA A 179 -8.70 4.33 -3.72
CA ALA A 179 -9.94 3.98 -4.40
C ALA A 179 -10.62 5.19 -5.05
N GLU A 180 -10.75 6.30 -4.32
CA GLU A 180 -11.28 7.57 -4.84
C GLU A 180 -10.42 8.13 -5.97
N SER A 181 -9.09 8.06 -5.85
CA SER A 181 -8.16 8.51 -6.88
C SER A 181 -8.28 7.66 -8.15
N ALA A 182 -8.40 6.33 -8.00
CA ALA A 182 -8.54 5.40 -9.12
C ALA A 182 -9.87 5.62 -9.88
N GLY A 183 -10.96 5.89 -9.15
CA GLY A 183 -12.23 6.26 -9.77
C GLY A 183 -12.12 7.51 -10.64
N ARG A 184 -11.54 8.59 -10.09
CA ARG A 184 -11.33 9.86 -10.84
C ARG A 184 -10.38 9.70 -12.02
N TRP A 185 -9.31 8.92 -11.87
CA TRP A 185 -8.32 8.66 -12.92
C TRP A 185 -8.94 7.94 -14.11
N ARG A 186 -9.83 6.99 -13.86
CA ARG A 186 -10.55 6.22 -14.88
C ARG A 186 -11.58 7.04 -15.63
N GLU A 187 -12.26 7.99 -14.97
CA GLU A 187 -13.31 8.83 -15.55
C GLU A 187 -12.78 9.91 -16.52
N GLN A 188 -11.46 10.16 -16.52
CA GLN A 188 -10.81 11.08 -17.44
C GLN A 188 -10.08 10.29 -18.54
N PRO A 189 -10.75 9.91 -19.65
CA PRO A 189 -10.03 9.39 -20.81
C PRO A 189 -9.04 10.47 -21.25
N LEU A 190 -7.77 10.08 -21.43
CA LEU A 190 -6.78 10.94 -22.09
C LEU A 190 -7.41 11.40 -23.41
N ALA A 191 -7.59 12.72 -23.59
CA ALA A 191 -7.98 13.26 -24.86
C ALA A 191 -7.02 12.66 -25.89
N GLN A 192 -7.57 11.94 -26.87
CA GLN A 192 -6.75 11.41 -27.95
C GLN A 192 -6.03 12.61 -28.56
N ALA A 193 -4.71 12.61 -28.45
CA ALA A 193 -3.90 13.59 -29.17
C ALA A 193 -4.21 13.41 -30.67
N ALA A 194 -4.82 14.44 -31.24
CA ALA A 194 -5.11 14.50 -32.64
C ALA A 194 -3.81 14.60 -33.47
#